data_63ba1deba8bc47e1a995639c47ac6f71
#
_entry.id   63ba1deba8bc47e1a995639c47ac6f71
#
_cell.length_a   1.000
_cell.length_b   1.000
_cell.length_c   1.000
_cell.angle_alpha   90.00
_cell.angle_beta   90.00
_cell.angle_gamma   90.00
#
_symmetry.space_group_name_H-M   'P 1'
#
loop_
_entity.id
_entity.type
_entity.pdbx_description
1 polymer ?
#
loop_
_entity_poly.entity_id
_entity_poly.type
_entity_poly.pdbx_seq_one_letter_code
_entity_poly.pdbx_strand_id
1 'polypeptide(L)'
;MLELTFGQNSLKETNAFQLVVDKKEDLSGLPETLIAAAATTAKEAGLDGKWVFTLHNPSVMPFLQYADNRALREKIYKAYVCRGNNNNANDNKDVIKKLVVARLEKAKLLGYEDFAAYVLEENMAKNEKNVYDLLNKIWIPALVKAKEELADINAEIKKEGGNFEAEAWDWRYYFEKAKKAKFDLDENEVRPYLELNNVREGAFYVANKLYGITFTSLQDMPLPDPDAQVFECKDKDGTSLGVLYMDFFTRPGKSGGAWCGGYRDQTYKDGKRITPVVTTVFNFCKPADGQPALLSVDEAETVFHEFGHALNGLFADVHYNGVAGVPRDFVELPSQVMEHWVFEPEVLKVYAKHHETGEVIPQAIVDKIVKSG
;
A
#
# COMPACT_ATOMS: atom_id res chain seq x y z
N MET A 1 14.97 -14.84 13.39
CA MET A 1 14.68 -16.07 12.59
C MET A 1 13.18 -16.36 12.51
N LEU A 2 12.41 -16.43 13.61
CA LEU A 2 10.97 -16.75 13.57
C LEU A 2 10.14 -15.74 12.76
N GLU A 3 10.39 -14.44 12.91
CA GLU A 3 9.70 -13.38 12.15
C GLU A 3 9.98 -13.50 10.65
N LEU A 4 11.23 -13.76 10.28
CA LEU A 4 11.61 -14.02 8.90
C LEU A 4 10.88 -15.27 8.35
N THR A 5 10.84 -16.35 9.11
CA THR A 5 10.12 -17.58 8.72
C THR A 5 8.63 -17.30 8.52
N PHE A 6 8.00 -16.54 9.42
CA PHE A 6 6.61 -16.13 9.28
C PHE A 6 6.34 -15.38 7.97
N GLY A 7 7.16 -14.37 7.68
CA GLY A 7 7.03 -13.57 6.45
C GLY A 7 7.26 -14.41 5.19
N GLN A 8 8.31 -15.24 5.19
CA GLN A 8 8.61 -16.12 4.04
C GLN A 8 7.52 -17.17 3.78
N ASN A 9 6.92 -17.74 4.82
CA ASN A 9 5.82 -18.69 4.68
C ASN A 9 4.59 -17.99 4.06
N SER A 10 4.24 -16.81 4.53
CA SER A 10 3.15 -16.00 3.97
C SER A 10 3.40 -15.63 2.50
N LEU A 11 4.63 -15.25 2.15
CA LEU A 11 5.00 -14.93 0.78
C LEU A 11 4.94 -16.15 -0.13
N LYS A 12 5.42 -17.31 0.32
CA LYS A 12 5.35 -18.56 -0.45
C LYS A 12 3.91 -18.95 -0.74
N GLU A 13 2.99 -18.81 0.21
CA GLU A 13 1.55 -19.06 0.02
C GLU A 13 0.93 -18.06 -0.96
N THR A 14 1.33 -16.79 -0.88
CA THR A 14 0.92 -15.76 -1.84
C THR A 14 1.32 -16.14 -3.27
N ASN A 15 2.57 -16.56 -3.47
CA ASN A 15 3.12 -16.91 -4.78
C ASN A 15 2.56 -18.25 -5.32
N ALA A 16 2.19 -19.19 -4.45
CA ALA A 16 1.77 -20.52 -4.86
C ALA A 16 0.31 -20.59 -5.34
N PHE A 17 -0.53 -19.65 -4.89
CA PHE A 17 -1.96 -19.69 -5.23
C PHE A 17 -2.24 -19.09 -6.60
N GLN A 18 -3.08 -19.78 -7.36
CA GLN A 18 -3.61 -19.32 -8.64
C GLN A 18 -5.13 -19.59 -8.71
N LEU A 19 -5.90 -18.54 -8.91
CA LEU A 19 -7.30 -18.65 -9.32
C LEU A 19 -7.35 -18.62 -10.84
N VAL A 20 -7.49 -19.80 -11.45
CA VAL A 20 -7.61 -19.94 -12.90
C VAL A 20 -9.08 -19.76 -13.29
N VAL A 21 -9.33 -18.84 -14.20
CA VAL A 21 -10.64 -18.58 -14.83
C VAL A 21 -10.53 -18.95 -16.31
N ASP A 22 -11.44 -19.82 -16.79
CA ASP A 22 -11.46 -20.35 -18.16
C ASP A 22 -12.67 -19.85 -18.95
N LYS A 23 -13.67 -19.28 -18.27
CA LYS A 23 -14.90 -18.80 -18.91
C LYS A 23 -14.92 -17.29 -18.92
N LYS A 24 -15.20 -16.70 -20.07
CA LYS A 24 -15.24 -15.24 -20.22
C LYS A 24 -16.35 -14.59 -19.40
N GLU A 25 -17.47 -15.29 -19.20
CA GLU A 25 -18.58 -14.82 -18.37
C GLU A 25 -18.20 -14.62 -16.91
N ASP A 26 -17.21 -15.37 -16.39
CA ASP A 26 -16.71 -15.25 -15.02
C ASP A 26 -15.80 -14.01 -14.79
N LEU A 27 -15.49 -13.28 -15.87
CA LEU A 27 -14.75 -12.01 -15.81
C LEU A 27 -15.67 -10.78 -15.68
N SER A 28 -17.00 -11.01 -15.68
CA SER A 28 -17.97 -9.93 -15.56
C SER A 28 -17.68 -9.04 -14.35
N GLY A 29 -17.81 -7.73 -14.55
CA GLY A 29 -17.54 -6.70 -13.54
C GLY A 29 -16.07 -6.26 -13.42
N LEU A 30 -15.11 -7.09 -13.86
CA LEU A 30 -13.69 -6.79 -13.73
C LEU A 30 -13.22 -5.69 -14.70
N PRO A 31 -12.34 -4.76 -14.26
CA PRO A 31 -11.71 -3.78 -15.14
C PRO A 31 -10.87 -4.45 -16.24
N GLU A 32 -10.88 -3.86 -17.44
CA GLU A 32 -10.13 -4.39 -18.59
C GLU A 32 -8.61 -4.50 -18.31
N THR A 33 -8.05 -3.54 -17.59
CA THR A 33 -6.64 -3.56 -17.17
C THR A 33 -6.30 -4.77 -16.30
N LEU A 34 -7.20 -5.15 -15.38
CA LEU A 34 -7.04 -6.33 -14.54
C LEU A 34 -7.17 -7.62 -15.34
N ILE A 35 -8.12 -7.67 -16.28
CA ILE A 35 -8.31 -8.82 -17.20
C ILE A 35 -7.04 -9.01 -18.06
N ALA A 36 -6.49 -7.94 -18.62
CA ALA A 36 -5.26 -7.99 -19.41
C ALA A 36 -4.05 -8.49 -18.59
N ALA A 37 -3.89 -7.98 -17.37
CA ALA A 37 -2.85 -8.45 -16.46
C ALA A 37 -3.00 -9.94 -16.10
N ALA A 38 -4.25 -10.40 -15.85
CA ALA A 38 -4.54 -11.80 -15.56
C ALA A 38 -4.27 -12.72 -16.77
N ALA A 39 -4.50 -12.24 -18.00
CA ALA A 39 -4.17 -12.97 -19.23
C ALA A 39 -2.64 -13.09 -19.40
N THR A 40 -1.88 -12.03 -19.09
CA THR A 40 -0.42 -12.06 -19.11
C THR A 40 0.12 -13.08 -18.09
N THR A 41 -0.39 -13.03 -16.84
CA THR A 41 -0.03 -14.00 -15.79
C THR A 41 -0.36 -15.45 -16.21
N ALA A 42 -1.49 -15.66 -16.88
CA ALA A 42 -1.86 -16.97 -17.40
C ALA A 42 -0.88 -17.47 -18.47
N LYS A 43 -0.47 -16.60 -19.39
CA LYS A 43 0.52 -16.92 -20.42
C LYS A 43 1.88 -17.30 -19.81
N GLU A 44 2.35 -16.54 -18.83
CA GLU A 44 3.57 -16.84 -18.08
C GLU A 44 3.51 -18.18 -17.34
N ALA A 45 2.31 -18.56 -16.87
CA ALA A 45 2.04 -19.86 -16.25
C ALA A 45 1.81 -21.01 -17.24
N GLY A 46 1.91 -20.77 -18.57
CA GLY A 46 1.63 -21.77 -19.62
C GLY A 46 0.15 -22.11 -19.78
N LEU A 47 -0.74 -21.22 -19.39
CA LEU A 47 -2.21 -21.36 -19.44
C LEU A 47 -2.83 -20.43 -20.48
N ASP A 48 -2.30 -20.44 -21.70
CA ASP A 48 -2.79 -19.59 -22.79
C ASP A 48 -4.31 -19.71 -22.99
N GLY A 49 -4.96 -18.56 -23.22
CA GLY A 49 -6.41 -18.47 -23.42
C GLY A 49 -7.23 -18.51 -22.14
N LYS A 50 -6.58 -18.48 -20.98
CA LYS A 50 -7.21 -18.37 -19.66
C LYS A 50 -6.79 -17.07 -18.97
N TRP A 51 -7.30 -16.88 -17.75
CA TRP A 51 -6.94 -15.75 -16.87
C TRP A 51 -6.53 -16.29 -15.50
N VAL A 52 -5.42 -15.80 -14.96
CA VAL A 52 -4.90 -16.20 -13.65
C VAL A 52 -4.88 -15.00 -12.72
N PHE A 53 -5.63 -15.09 -11.63
CA PHE A 53 -5.61 -14.13 -10.54
C PHE A 53 -4.82 -14.71 -9.36
N THR A 54 -4.01 -13.88 -8.73
CA THR A 54 -3.10 -14.26 -7.65
C THR A 54 -3.50 -13.61 -6.33
N LEU A 55 -2.80 -13.95 -5.23
CA LEU A 55 -3.02 -13.31 -3.92
C LEU A 55 -2.17 -12.04 -3.72
N HIS A 56 -1.47 -11.56 -4.73
CA HIS A 56 -0.84 -10.24 -4.66
C HIS A 56 -1.92 -9.14 -4.64
N ASN A 57 -1.71 -8.10 -3.84
CA ASN A 57 -2.71 -7.06 -3.63
C ASN A 57 -3.28 -6.46 -4.93
N PRO A 58 -2.46 -6.14 -5.97
CA PRO A 58 -2.98 -5.61 -7.24
C PRO A 58 -3.90 -6.56 -8.00
N SER A 59 -3.89 -7.86 -7.67
CA SER A 59 -4.76 -8.87 -8.27
C SER A 59 -5.98 -9.16 -7.39
N VAL A 60 -5.74 -9.52 -6.11
CA VAL A 60 -6.84 -9.97 -5.22
C VAL A 60 -7.77 -8.83 -4.83
N MET A 61 -7.26 -7.61 -4.55
CA MET A 61 -8.11 -6.52 -4.07
C MET A 61 -9.10 -6.04 -5.13
N PRO A 62 -8.69 -5.70 -6.37
CA PRO A 62 -9.66 -5.35 -7.41
C PRO A 62 -10.57 -6.52 -7.80
N PHE A 63 -10.09 -7.78 -7.72
CA PHE A 63 -10.95 -8.94 -7.93
C PHE A 63 -12.09 -8.98 -6.91
N LEU A 64 -11.81 -8.80 -5.63
CA LEU A 64 -12.82 -8.75 -4.56
C LEU A 64 -13.75 -7.53 -4.67
N GLN A 65 -13.28 -6.44 -5.26
CA GLN A 65 -14.02 -5.19 -5.43
C GLN A 65 -14.99 -5.24 -6.61
N TYR A 66 -14.61 -5.89 -7.71
CA TYR A 66 -15.33 -5.76 -8.98
C TYR A 66 -15.90 -7.06 -9.55
N ALA A 67 -15.37 -8.25 -9.22
CA ALA A 67 -15.85 -9.49 -9.81
C ALA A 67 -17.31 -9.78 -9.46
N ASP A 68 -18.18 -9.93 -10.46
CA ASP A 68 -19.59 -10.27 -10.24
C ASP A 68 -19.78 -11.69 -9.68
N ASN A 69 -18.88 -12.63 -10.01
CA ASN A 69 -18.98 -14.02 -9.55
C ASN A 69 -18.64 -14.16 -8.05
N ARG A 70 -19.70 -14.24 -7.22
CA ARG A 70 -19.59 -14.36 -5.76
C ARG A 70 -18.79 -15.59 -5.31
N ALA A 71 -18.95 -16.73 -5.98
CA ALA A 71 -18.25 -17.96 -5.62
C ALA A 71 -16.72 -17.83 -5.85
N LEU A 72 -16.31 -17.11 -6.89
CA LEU A 72 -14.90 -16.82 -7.13
C LEU A 72 -14.35 -15.80 -6.16
N ARG A 73 -15.14 -14.78 -5.74
CA ARG A 73 -14.75 -13.88 -4.64
C ARG A 73 -14.52 -14.64 -3.34
N GLU A 74 -15.45 -15.54 -2.97
CA GLU A 74 -15.31 -16.41 -1.79
C GLU A 74 -14.03 -17.24 -1.84
N LYS A 75 -13.75 -17.87 -3.00
CA LYS A 75 -12.58 -18.73 -3.18
C LYS A 75 -11.28 -17.98 -3.01
N ILE A 76 -11.11 -16.84 -3.68
CA ILE A 76 -9.88 -16.05 -3.60
C ILE A 76 -9.73 -15.38 -2.24
N TYR A 77 -10.82 -14.90 -1.62
CA TYR A 77 -10.83 -14.34 -0.28
C TYR A 77 -10.34 -15.34 0.76
N LYS A 78 -10.92 -16.54 0.79
CA LYS A 78 -10.53 -17.61 1.70
C LYS A 78 -9.05 -17.98 1.53
N ALA A 79 -8.60 -18.09 0.30
CA ALA A 79 -7.18 -18.34 0.02
C ALA A 79 -6.28 -17.19 0.56
N TYR A 80 -6.71 -15.94 0.39
CA TYR A 80 -5.97 -14.77 0.86
C TYR A 80 -5.84 -14.72 2.39
N VAL A 81 -6.94 -14.89 3.13
CA VAL A 81 -6.94 -14.80 4.59
C VAL A 81 -6.36 -16.03 5.28
N CYS A 82 -6.35 -17.17 4.61
CA CYS A 82 -5.81 -18.43 5.15
C CYS A 82 -4.32 -18.65 4.84
N ARG A 83 -3.61 -17.68 4.27
CA ARG A 83 -2.17 -17.80 4.06
C ARG A 83 -1.43 -18.10 5.37
N GLY A 84 -0.58 -19.11 5.37
CA GLY A 84 0.11 -19.60 6.57
C GLY A 84 -0.78 -20.35 7.58
N ASN A 85 -1.99 -20.73 7.17
CA ASN A 85 -2.95 -21.50 8.01
C ASN A 85 -3.54 -22.73 7.27
N ASN A 86 -2.76 -23.35 6.39
CA ASN A 86 -3.23 -24.44 5.54
C ASN A 86 -2.74 -25.82 5.95
N ASN A 87 -2.18 -26.00 7.15
CA ASN A 87 -1.62 -27.25 7.67
C ASN A 87 -0.59 -27.90 6.71
N ASN A 88 0.17 -27.08 5.99
CA ASN A 88 1.22 -27.49 5.07
C ASN A 88 2.61 -27.03 5.56
N ALA A 89 3.63 -27.16 4.70
CA ALA A 89 5.02 -26.76 5.02
C ALA A 89 5.20 -25.26 5.31
N ASN A 90 4.23 -24.41 4.91
CA ASN A 90 4.24 -22.96 5.12
C ASN A 90 3.32 -22.54 6.28
N ASP A 91 2.86 -23.47 7.10
CA ASP A 91 1.96 -23.17 8.22
C ASP A 91 2.68 -22.37 9.31
N ASN A 92 2.07 -21.28 9.73
CA ASN A 92 2.64 -20.33 10.69
C ASN A 92 2.16 -20.53 12.14
N LYS A 93 1.24 -21.46 12.42
CA LYS A 93 0.68 -21.64 13.77
C LYS A 93 1.75 -21.94 14.82
N ASP A 94 2.68 -22.85 14.52
CA ASP A 94 3.78 -23.17 15.44
C ASP A 94 4.84 -22.07 15.47
N VAL A 95 5.05 -21.37 14.37
CA VAL A 95 5.95 -20.20 14.33
C VAL A 95 5.43 -19.09 15.25
N ILE A 96 4.12 -18.79 15.21
CA ILE A 96 3.47 -17.80 16.08
C ILE A 96 3.60 -18.20 17.55
N LYS A 97 3.30 -19.47 17.91
CA LYS A 97 3.46 -19.95 19.30
C LYS A 97 4.89 -19.73 19.81
N LYS A 98 5.90 -20.16 19.04
CA LYS A 98 7.31 -19.99 19.41
C LYS A 98 7.70 -18.51 19.51
N LEU A 99 7.18 -17.67 18.61
CA LEU A 99 7.46 -16.23 18.62
C LEU A 99 6.91 -15.54 19.87
N VAL A 100 5.66 -15.84 20.25
CA VAL A 100 5.02 -15.28 21.45
C VAL A 100 5.76 -15.71 22.72
N VAL A 101 6.15 -16.97 22.82
CA VAL A 101 6.93 -17.49 23.97
C VAL A 101 8.28 -16.79 24.05
N ALA A 102 9.03 -16.71 22.94
CA ALA A 102 10.33 -16.06 22.91
C ALA A 102 10.26 -14.55 23.27
N ARG A 103 9.21 -13.87 22.84
CA ARG A 103 8.96 -12.46 23.22
C ARG A 103 8.69 -12.31 24.71
N LEU A 104 7.88 -13.20 25.30
CA LEU A 104 7.64 -13.19 26.74
C LEU A 104 8.90 -13.50 27.54
N GLU A 105 9.67 -14.52 27.15
CA GLU A 105 10.95 -14.86 27.78
C GLU A 105 11.94 -13.69 27.74
N LYS A 106 12.04 -13.00 26.59
CA LYS A 106 12.87 -11.79 26.44
C LYS A 106 12.44 -10.70 27.42
N ALA A 107 11.13 -10.40 27.49
CA ALA A 107 10.61 -9.39 28.40
C ALA A 107 10.92 -9.72 29.86
N LYS A 108 10.66 -10.96 30.28
CA LYS A 108 10.96 -11.45 31.65
C LYS A 108 12.45 -11.37 31.99
N LEU A 109 13.32 -11.76 31.05
CA LEU A 109 14.77 -11.66 31.21
C LEU A 109 15.25 -10.22 31.44
N LEU A 110 14.57 -9.26 30.84
CA LEU A 110 14.87 -7.82 30.95
C LEU A 110 14.12 -7.16 32.12
N GLY A 111 13.32 -7.89 32.89
CA GLY A 111 12.65 -7.38 34.09
C GLY A 111 11.25 -6.79 33.84
N TYR A 112 10.68 -6.98 32.65
CA TYR A 112 9.34 -6.49 32.31
C TYR A 112 8.28 -7.58 32.55
N GLU A 113 7.04 -7.16 32.83
CA GLU A 113 5.93 -8.06 33.05
C GLU A 113 5.56 -8.82 31.77
N ASP A 114 5.54 -8.15 30.63
CA ASP A 114 5.29 -8.73 29.33
C ASP A 114 6.01 -7.96 28.21
N PHE A 115 5.82 -8.39 26.95
CA PHE A 115 6.49 -7.82 25.81
C PHE A 115 5.96 -6.42 25.42
N ALA A 116 4.68 -6.12 25.73
CA ALA A 116 4.10 -4.81 25.48
C ALA A 116 4.73 -3.75 26.42
N ALA A 117 4.84 -4.06 27.71
CA ALA A 117 5.51 -3.19 28.69
C ALA A 117 6.96 -2.90 28.27
N TYR A 118 7.72 -3.92 27.81
CA TYR A 118 9.08 -3.76 27.31
C TYR A 118 9.14 -2.82 26.10
N VAL A 119 8.24 -3.00 25.11
CA VAL A 119 8.27 -2.19 23.89
C VAL A 119 7.81 -0.75 24.15
N LEU A 120 6.79 -0.57 24.99
CA LEU A 120 6.18 0.73 25.25
C LEU A 120 7.06 1.69 26.04
N GLU A 121 8.05 1.21 26.78
CA GLU A 121 8.96 2.07 27.56
C GLU A 121 9.63 3.14 26.70
N GLU A 122 10.06 2.78 25.48
CA GLU A 122 10.73 3.67 24.55
C GLU A 122 9.79 4.41 23.60
N ASN A 123 8.49 4.07 23.60
CA ASN A 123 7.49 4.72 22.77
C ASN A 123 6.78 5.87 23.49
N MET A 124 6.07 6.74 22.73
CA MET A 124 5.38 7.91 23.29
C MET A 124 4.23 7.53 24.21
N ALA A 125 3.54 6.42 23.94
CA ALA A 125 2.43 5.91 24.73
C ALA A 125 2.85 5.49 26.15
N LYS A 126 4.10 5.05 26.36
CA LYS A 126 4.72 4.68 27.64
C LYS A 126 4.16 3.45 28.34
N ASN A 127 2.88 3.16 28.22
CA ASN A 127 2.22 2.03 28.89
C ASN A 127 0.95 1.60 28.17
N GLU A 128 0.47 0.40 28.48
CA GLU A 128 -0.70 -0.22 27.84
C GLU A 128 -1.98 0.58 28.10
N LYS A 129 -2.11 1.20 29.27
CA LYS A 129 -3.30 2.00 29.61
C LYS A 129 -3.47 3.13 28.62
N ASN A 130 -2.41 3.88 28.31
CA ASN A 130 -2.47 4.97 27.34
C ASN A 130 -2.81 4.47 25.94
N VAL A 131 -2.30 3.30 25.53
CA VAL A 131 -2.65 2.64 24.27
C VAL A 131 -4.13 2.32 24.21
N TYR A 132 -4.68 1.62 25.22
CA TYR A 132 -6.10 1.26 25.24
C TYR A 132 -7.02 2.47 25.38
N ASP A 133 -6.62 3.50 26.12
CA ASP A 133 -7.38 4.74 26.22
C ASP A 133 -7.56 5.41 24.85
N LEU A 134 -6.50 5.45 24.02
CA LEU A 134 -6.56 5.95 22.65
C LEU A 134 -7.38 5.02 21.74
N LEU A 135 -7.06 3.74 21.74
CA LEU A 135 -7.75 2.76 20.88
C LEU A 135 -9.26 2.73 21.14
N ASN A 136 -9.69 2.77 22.41
CA ASN A 136 -11.11 2.77 22.74
C ASN A 136 -11.84 4.05 22.31
N LYS A 137 -11.18 5.20 22.34
CA LYS A 137 -11.74 6.46 21.81
C LYS A 137 -12.04 6.37 20.31
N ILE A 138 -11.23 5.62 19.56
CA ILE A 138 -11.37 5.44 18.11
C ILE A 138 -12.31 4.26 17.81
N TRP A 139 -12.11 3.13 18.49
CA TRP A 139 -12.84 1.89 18.23
C TRP A 139 -14.35 2.00 18.42
N ILE A 140 -14.78 2.64 19.52
CA ILE A 140 -16.21 2.75 19.84
C ILE A 140 -17.00 3.47 18.73
N PRO A 141 -16.63 4.69 18.27
CA PRO A 141 -17.31 5.34 17.16
C PRO A 141 -17.09 4.62 15.82
N ALA A 142 -15.91 4.05 15.57
CA ALA A 142 -15.63 3.29 14.34
C ALA A 142 -16.52 2.06 14.20
N LEU A 143 -16.80 1.35 15.32
CA LEU A 143 -17.69 0.19 15.29
C LEU A 143 -19.15 0.57 14.99
N VAL A 144 -19.59 1.75 15.42
CA VAL A 144 -20.93 2.28 15.06
C VAL A 144 -20.97 2.52 13.56
N LYS A 145 -19.94 3.19 13.01
CA LYS A 145 -19.83 3.49 11.58
C LYS A 145 -19.78 2.21 10.72
N ALA A 146 -18.98 1.23 11.10
CA ALA A 146 -18.90 -0.04 10.40
C ALA A 146 -20.25 -0.79 10.36
N LYS A 147 -21.09 -0.67 11.40
CA LYS A 147 -22.45 -1.23 11.40
C LYS A 147 -23.40 -0.50 10.46
N GLU A 148 -23.28 0.82 10.32
CA GLU A 148 -24.02 1.61 9.34
C GLU A 148 -23.63 1.19 7.91
N GLU A 149 -22.35 1.08 7.64
CA GLU A 149 -21.83 0.62 6.34
C GLU A 149 -22.29 -0.81 6.01
N LEU A 150 -22.30 -1.73 6.99
CA LEU A 150 -22.86 -3.07 6.81
C LEU A 150 -24.36 -3.03 6.47
N ALA A 151 -25.09 -2.10 7.04
CA ALA A 151 -26.51 -1.93 6.72
C ALA A 151 -26.70 -1.43 5.26
N ASP A 152 -25.87 -0.48 4.82
CA ASP A 152 -25.85 0.01 3.43
C ASP A 152 -25.50 -1.13 2.44
N ILE A 153 -24.48 -1.93 2.76
CA ILE A 153 -24.09 -3.12 1.99
C ILE A 153 -25.26 -4.11 1.87
N ASN A 154 -25.91 -4.45 2.99
CA ASN A 154 -27.05 -5.37 2.97
C ASN A 154 -28.27 -4.80 2.23
N ALA A 155 -28.44 -3.47 2.18
CA ALA A 155 -29.46 -2.82 1.39
C ALA A 155 -29.19 -2.97 -0.12
N GLU A 156 -27.93 -2.81 -0.57
CA GLU A 156 -27.56 -3.04 -1.98
C GLU A 156 -27.74 -4.52 -2.39
N ILE A 157 -27.38 -5.49 -1.52
CA ILE A 157 -27.64 -6.91 -1.76
C ILE A 157 -29.13 -7.17 -2.02
N LYS A 158 -30.01 -6.62 -1.16
CA LYS A 158 -31.47 -6.78 -1.31
C LYS A 158 -32.01 -6.10 -2.57
N LYS A 159 -31.51 -4.93 -2.92
CA LYS A 159 -31.88 -4.18 -4.13
C LYS A 159 -31.53 -4.97 -5.41
N GLU A 160 -30.46 -5.73 -5.42
CA GLU A 160 -30.08 -6.64 -6.51
C GLU A 160 -30.84 -7.99 -6.47
N GLY A 161 -31.76 -8.18 -5.55
CA GLY A 161 -32.53 -9.42 -5.40
C GLY A 161 -31.80 -10.52 -4.62
N GLY A 162 -30.67 -10.21 -3.98
CA GLY A 162 -29.95 -11.15 -3.13
C GLY A 162 -30.75 -11.51 -1.87
N ASN A 163 -30.77 -12.80 -1.54
CA ASN A 163 -31.44 -13.36 -0.35
C ASN A 163 -30.42 -13.92 0.64
N PHE A 164 -29.39 -13.12 0.92
CA PHE A 164 -28.33 -13.46 1.87
C PHE A 164 -27.84 -12.19 2.58
N GLU A 165 -27.19 -12.37 3.74
CA GLU A 165 -26.45 -11.29 4.42
C GLU A 165 -25.01 -11.26 3.92
N ALA A 166 -24.39 -10.09 3.99
CA ALA A 166 -23.02 -9.88 3.54
C ALA A 166 -22.03 -10.75 4.35
N GLU A 167 -21.23 -11.49 3.64
CA GLU A 167 -20.07 -12.20 4.16
C GLU A 167 -18.80 -11.37 3.89
N ALA A 168 -17.68 -11.75 4.49
CA ALA A 168 -16.45 -10.99 4.36
C ALA A 168 -15.95 -10.80 2.91
N TRP A 169 -16.22 -11.77 2.02
CA TRP A 169 -15.90 -11.68 0.59
C TRP A 169 -16.87 -10.82 -0.23
N ASP A 170 -17.98 -10.39 0.37
CA ASP A 170 -18.97 -9.52 -0.25
C ASP A 170 -18.71 -8.05 0.09
N TRP A 171 -17.98 -7.78 1.18
CA TRP A 171 -17.80 -6.44 1.72
C TRP A 171 -17.28 -5.45 0.67
N ARG A 172 -16.13 -5.70 0.06
CA ARG A 172 -15.52 -4.80 -0.92
C ARG A 172 -16.39 -4.57 -2.14
N TYR A 173 -17.03 -5.63 -2.65
CA TYR A 173 -17.88 -5.58 -3.82
C TYR A 173 -19.13 -4.71 -3.60
N TYR A 174 -19.86 -4.96 -2.53
CA TYR A 174 -21.06 -4.18 -2.24
C TYR A 174 -20.77 -2.82 -1.63
N PHE A 175 -19.66 -2.65 -0.94
CA PHE A 175 -19.21 -1.35 -0.48
C PHE A 175 -18.93 -0.41 -1.65
N GLU A 176 -18.28 -0.89 -2.71
CA GLU A 176 -18.06 -0.10 -3.93
C GLU A 176 -19.36 0.31 -4.61
N LYS A 177 -20.34 -0.59 -4.67
CA LYS A 177 -21.68 -0.28 -5.18
C LYS A 177 -22.42 0.75 -4.30
N ALA A 178 -22.36 0.60 -2.99
CA ALA A 178 -22.93 1.56 -2.05
C ALA A 178 -22.25 2.94 -2.17
N LYS A 179 -20.92 2.95 -2.29
CA LYS A 179 -20.12 4.17 -2.53
C LYS A 179 -20.51 4.85 -3.84
N LYS A 180 -20.63 4.11 -4.93
CA LYS A 180 -21.10 4.62 -6.21
C LYS A 180 -22.51 5.16 -6.14
N ALA A 181 -23.42 4.44 -5.47
CA ALA A 181 -24.82 4.90 -5.30
C ALA A 181 -24.92 6.19 -4.45
N LYS A 182 -24.06 6.36 -3.45
CA LYS A 182 -24.09 7.46 -2.49
C LYS A 182 -23.35 8.71 -2.99
N PHE A 183 -22.22 8.53 -3.67
CA PHE A 183 -21.32 9.62 -4.06
C PHE A 183 -21.21 9.81 -5.57
N ASP A 184 -21.84 8.94 -6.37
CA ASP A 184 -21.74 8.94 -7.84
C ASP A 184 -20.25 8.92 -8.32
N LEU A 185 -19.39 8.24 -7.55
CA LEU A 185 -17.97 8.10 -7.84
C LEU A 185 -17.70 6.71 -8.41
N ASP A 186 -17.12 6.67 -9.62
CA ASP A 186 -16.57 5.48 -10.23
C ASP A 186 -15.04 5.63 -10.31
N GLU A 187 -14.31 4.75 -9.66
CA GLU A 187 -12.86 4.80 -9.65
C GLU A 187 -12.26 4.67 -11.05
N ASN A 188 -12.94 4.00 -11.97
CA ASN A 188 -12.50 3.88 -13.35
C ASN A 188 -12.54 5.22 -14.11
N GLU A 189 -13.34 6.19 -13.66
CA GLU A 189 -13.34 7.56 -14.19
C GLU A 189 -12.15 8.38 -13.68
N VAL A 190 -11.57 7.99 -12.54
CA VAL A 190 -10.45 8.70 -11.88
C VAL A 190 -9.09 8.21 -12.38
N ARG A 191 -8.92 6.90 -12.53
CA ARG A 191 -7.66 6.26 -12.91
C ARG A 191 -6.94 6.88 -14.11
N PRO A 192 -7.62 7.28 -15.22
CA PRO A 192 -6.95 7.90 -16.36
C PRO A 192 -6.17 9.18 -16.06
N TYR A 193 -6.46 9.83 -14.93
CA TYR A 193 -5.78 11.05 -14.46
C TYR A 193 -4.65 10.78 -13.48
N LEU A 194 -4.50 9.54 -13.00
CA LEU A 194 -3.54 9.13 -11.98
C LEU A 194 -2.42 8.26 -12.59
N GLU A 195 -1.78 8.75 -13.66
CA GLU A 195 -0.61 8.09 -14.23
C GLU A 195 0.57 8.19 -13.24
N LEU A 196 1.25 7.08 -13.00
CA LEU A 196 2.28 6.88 -11.97
C LEU A 196 3.38 7.95 -11.97
N ASN A 197 3.96 8.26 -13.14
CA ASN A 197 5.03 9.25 -13.21
C ASN A 197 4.50 10.66 -12.92
N ASN A 198 3.27 10.96 -13.34
CA ASN A 198 2.64 12.25 -13.02
C ASN A 198 2.36 12.35 -11.50
N VAL A 199 1.87 11.29 -10.87
CA VAL A 199 1.65 11.26 -9.41
C VAL A 199 2.97 11.47 -8.66
N ARG A 200 4.05 10.80 -9.07
CA ARG A 200 5.40 11.03 -8.54
C ARG A 200 5.84 12.49 -8.69
N GLU A 201 5.67 13.09 -9.87
CA GLU A 201 5.98 14.51 -10.09
C GLU A 201 5.13 15.42 -9.21
N GLY A 202 3.88 15.04 -8.92
CA GLY A 202 3.04 15.73 -7.95
C GLY A 202 3.64 15.74 -6.56
N ALA A 203 4.15 14.60 -6.09
CA ALA A 203 4.84 14.51 -4.80
C ALA A 203 6.12 15.37 -4.78
N PHE A 204 6.91 15.34 -5.85
CA PHE A 204 8.11 16.19 -5.99
C PHE A 204 7.77 17.67 -6.02
N TYR A 205 6.69 18.05 -6.69
CA TYR A 205 6.18 19.43 -6.70
C TYR A 205 5.81 19.91 -5.30
N VAL A 206 5.12 19.09 -4.51
CA VAL A 206 4.76 19.41 -3.12
C VAL A 206 6.03 19.60 -2.28
N ALA A 207 6.99 18.70 -2.38
CA ALA A 207 8.25 18.83 -1.65
C ALA A 207 9.03 20.10 -2.04
N ASN A 208 9.03 20.44 -3.32
CA ASN A 208 9.64 21.69 -3.78
C ASN A 208 8.92 22.93 -3.20
N LYS A 209 7.58 22.94 -3.19
CA LYS A 209 6.81 24.06 -2.63
C LYS A 209 6.98 24.22 -1.13
N LEU A 210 7.02 23.11 -0.39
CA LEU A 210 7.13 23.14 1.07
C LEU A 210 8.56 23.43 1.54
N TYR A 211 9.55 22.84 0.88
CA TYR A 211 10.93 22.79 1.39
C TYR A 211 11.96 23.39 0.41
N GLY A 212 11.60 23.64 -0.84
CA GLY A 212 12.53 24.16 -1.86
C GLY A 212 13.47 23.11 -2.46
N ILE A 213 13.29 21.84 -2.10
CA ILE A 213 14.12 20.73 -2.59
C ILE A 213 13.76 20.31 -4.01
N THR A 214 14.71 19.70 -4.70
CA THR A 214 14.55 19.23 -6.10
C THR A 214 15.01 17.79 -6.24
N PHE A 215 14.45 17.08 -7.22
CA PHE A 215 14.80 15.71 -7.54
C PHE A 215 15.28 15.62 -8.99
N THR A 216 16.46 15.05 -9.19
CA THR A 216 17.08 14.87 -10.51
C THR A 216 17.30 13.37 -10.75
N SER A 217 16.77 12.83 -11.86
CA SER A 217 16.95 11.42 -12.20
C SER A 217 18.42 11.06 -12.39
N LEU A 218 18.83 9.92 -11.85
CA LEU A 218 20.17 9.33 -12.00
C LEU A 218 20.06 8.08 -12.88
N GLN A 219 20.82 8.02 -13.97
CA GLN A 219 20.70 6.95 -14.99
C GLN A 219 21.64 5.75 -14.75
N ASP A 220 22.86 5.99 -14.26
CA ASP A 220 23.91 4.96 -14.17
C ASP A 220 24.04 4.37 -12.75
N MET A 221 22.89 4.17 -12.06
CA MET A 221 22.88 3.59 -10.73
C MET A 221 22.51 2.10 -10.77
N PRO A 222 23.11 1.26 -9.90
CA PRO A 222 22.64 -0.11 -9.73
C PRO A 222 21.17 -0.13 -9.31
N LEU A 223 20.33 -0.86 -10.01
CA LEU A 223 18.90 -0.94 -9.73
C LEU A 223 18.56 -2.29 -9.07
N PRO A 224 17.64 -2.31 -8.09
CA PRO A 224 17.11 -3.55 -7.51
C PRO A 224 16.22 -4.31 -8.51
N ASP A 225 15.64 -3.59 -9.46
CA ASP A 225 14.82 -4.08 -10.56
C ASP A 225 14.95 -3.12 -11.75
N PRO A 226 14.90 -3.57 -13.02
CA PRO A 226 15.02 -2.70 -14.19
C PRO A 226 13.98 -1.57 -14.25
N ASP A 227 12.81 -1.75 -13.64
CA ASP A 227 11.74 -0.75 -13.61
C ASP A 227 11.88 0.25 -12.43
N ALA A 228 12.86 0.06 -11.54
CA ALA A 228 13.09 0.98 -10.44
C ALA A 228 13.69 2.31 -10.95
N GLN A 229 13.34 3.39 -10.28
CA GLN A 229 13.79 4.73 -10.59
C GLN A 229 14.67 5.27 -9.47
N VAL A 230 15.66 6.11 -9.82
CA VAL A 230 16.60 6.68 -8.85
C VAL A 230 16.72 8.18 -9.06
N PHE A 231 16.70 8.92 -7.95
CA PHE A 231 16.78 10.37 -7.96
C PHE A 231 17.79 10.88 -6.94
N GLU A 232 18.56 11.90 -7.32
CA GLU A 232 19.29 12.71 -6.37
C GLU A 232 18.37 13.81 -5.82
N CYS A 233 18.27 13.90 -4.50
CA CYS A 233 17.56 14.97 -3.81
C CYS A 233 18.56 16.06 -3.44
N LYS A 234 18.27 17.31 -3.83
CA LYS A 234 19.08 18.50 -3.52
C LYS A 234 18.28 19.53 -2.76
N ASP A 235 18.93 20.20 -1.82
CA ASP A 235 18.41 21.39 -1.16
C ASP A 235 18.38 22.58 -2.13
N LYS A 236 17.71 23.65 -1.72
CA LYS A 236 17.58 24.90 -2.50
C LYS A 236 18.91 25.56 -2.88
N ASP A 237 19.97 25.31 -2.13
CA ASP A 237 21.34 25.81 -2.40
C ASP A 237 22.15 24.88 -3.32
N GLY A 238 21.56 23.74 -3.76
CA GLY A 238 22.19 22.72 -4.59
C GLY A 238 22.95 21.65 -3.82
N THR A 239 23.01 21.73 -2.48
CA THR A 239 23.64 20.70 -1.64
C THR A 239 22.86 19.39 -1.76
N SER A 240 23.57 18.27 -1.95
CA SER A 240 22.95 16.95 -1.99
C SER A 240 22.44 16.52 -0.62
N LEU A 241 21.15 16.27 -0.50
CA LEU A 241 20.52 15.73 0.72
C LEU A 241 20.60 14.20 0.77
N GLY A 242 20.55 13.52 -0.37
CA GLY A 242 20.61 12.07 -0.45
C GLY A 242 20.14 11.53 -1.79
N VAL A 243 20.01 10.21 -1.85
CA VAL A 243 19.51 9.48 -3.03
C VAL A 243 18.24 8.75 -2.65
N LEU A 244 17.23 8.85 -3.52
CA LEU A 244 15.95 8.17 -3.39
C LEU A 244 15.79 7.12 -4.50
N TYR A 245 15.60 5.87 -4.10
CA TYR A 245 15.15 4.78 -4.96
C TYR A 245 13.63 4.63 -4.85
N MET A 246 12.95 4.44 -5.98
CA MET A 246 11.50 4.17 -6.03
C MET A 246 11.27 2.89 -6.83
N ASP A 247 10.78 1.86 -6.17
CA ASP A 247 10.55 0.53 -6.73
C ASP A 247 9.04 0.22 -6.73
N PHE A 248 8.38 0.41 -7.87
CA PHE A 248 6.94 0.52 -7.95
C PHE A 248 6.19 -0.80 -8.11
N PHE A 249 6.72 -1.76 -8.88
CA PHE A 249 5.90 -2.88 -9.34
C PHE A 249 6.09 -4.16 -8.52
N THR A 250 4.99 -4.93 -8.41
CA THR A 250 5.00 -6.22 -7.74
C THR A 250 5.83 -7.26 -8.50
N ARG A 251 6.45 -8.18 -7.77
CA ARG A 251 7.18 -9.35 -8.30
C ARG A 251 7.30 -10.45 -7.23
N PRO A 252 7.57 -11.72 -7.61
CA PRO A 252 7.57 -12.86 -6.67
C PRO A 252 8.52 -12.74 -5.48
N GLY A 253 9.63 -12.02 -5.60
CA GLY A 253 10.60 -11.81 -4.53
C GLY A 253 10.25 -10.70 -3.54
N LYS A 254 9.18 -9.95 -3.80
CA LYS A 254 8.76 -8.77 -3.03
C LYS A 254 7.67 -9.11 -2.03
N SER A 255 7.81 -8.68 -0.78
CA SER A 255 6.71 -8.72 0.19
C SER A 255 5.61 -7.75 -0.21
N GLY A 256 4.34 -8.09 0.09
CA GLY A 256 3.19 -7.25 -0.24
C GLY A 256 3.12 -5.98 0.62
N GLY A 257 2.31 -5.02 0.18
CA GLY A 257 2.18 -3.69 0.79
C GLY A 257 3.17 -2.69 0.22
N ALA A 258 3.31 -1.54 0.89
CA ALA A 258 4.33 -0.55 0.57
C ALA A 258 5.16 -0.25 1.83
N TRP A 259 6.38 0.22 1.65
CA TRP A 259 7.24 0.60 2.78
C TRP A 259 8.37 1.51 2.32
N CYS A 260 8.87 2.32 3.26
CA CYS A 260 10.11 3.05 3.14
C CYS A 260 11.22 2.37 3.95
N GLY A 261 12.42 2.39 3.42
CA GLY A 261 13.62 1.88 4.07
C GLY A 261 14.87 2.60 3.57
N GLY A 262 16.05 2.04 3.84
CA GLY A 262 17.30 2.64 3.39
C GLY A 262 18.39 1.61 3.16
N TYR A 263 19.24 1.88 2.18
CA TYR A 263 20.47 1.14 1.95
C TYR A 263 21.65 1.72 2.74
N ARG A 264 21.54 3.00 3.15
CA ARG A 264 22.51 3.69 3.97
C ARG A 264 21.83 4.81 4.75
N ASP A 265 22.07 4.84 6.07
CA ASP A 265 21.61 5.92 6.93
C ASP A 265 22.51 7.15 6.79
N GLN A 266 21.93 8.33 7.07
CA GLN A 266 22.71 9.56 7.19
C GLN A 266 23.60 9.50 8.44
N THR A 267 24.83 9.96 8.33
CA THR A 267 25.77 10.09 9.44
C THR A 267 26.86 11.11 9.11
N TYR A 268 27.79 11.33 10.06
CA TYR A 268 29.04 12.03 9.82
C TYR A 268 30.23 11.08 9.96
N LYS A 269 31.19 11.21 9.04
CA LYS A 269 32.48 10.52 9.10
C LYS A 269 33.60 11.51 8.80
N ASP A 270 34.58 11.58 9.68
CA ASP A 270 35.73 12.48 9.53
C ASP A 270 35.30 13.96 9.31
N GLY A 271 34.27 14.40 10.01
CA GLY A 271 33.69 15.75 9.90
C GLY A 271 32.90 16.04 8.63
N LYS A 272 32.71 15.03 7.76
CA LYS A 272 31.93 15.17 6.53
C LYS A 272 30.58 14.47 6.66
N ARG A 273 29.51 15.11 6.19
CA ARG A 273 28.18 14.52 6.09
C ARG A 273 28.19 13.40 5.07
N ILE A 274 27.74 12.22 5.48
CA ILE A 274 27.44 11.10 4.61
C ILE A 274 25.94 11.10 4.33
N THR A 275 25.56 11.30 3.09
CA THR A 275 24.16 11.40 2.69
C THR A 275 23.46 10.03 2.76
N PRO A 276 22.16 9.98 3.11
CA PRO A 276 21.39 8.76 3.13
C PRO A 276 21.12 8.24 1.71
N VAL A 277 20.86 6.94 1.63
CA VAL A 277 20.30 6.27 0.43
C VAL A 277 19.00 5.64 0.87
N VAL A 278 17.90 6.30 0.55
CA VAL A 278 16.54 5.93 0.94
C VAL A 278 15.87 5.14 -0.19
N THR A 279 14.99 4.24 0.14
CA THR A 279 14.17 3.51 -0.84
C THR A 279 12.71 3.50 -0.42
N THR A 280 11.83 3.78 -1.37
CA THR A 280 10.39 3.51 -1.26
C THR A 280 10.03 2.33 -2.14
N VAL A 281 9.29 1.40 -1.60
CA VAL A 281 8.93 0.14 -2.26
C VAL A 281 7.42 0.01 -2.27
N PHE A 282 6.88 -0.25 -3.47
CA PHE A 282 5.46 -0.41 -3.72
C PHE A 282 5.17 -1.77 -4.33
N ASN A 283 3.91 -2.11 -4.49
CA ASN A 283 3.48 -3.33 -5.14
C ASN A 283 2.30 -3.03 -6.10
N PHE A 284 2.48 -2.05 -6.99
CA PHE A 284 1.48 -1.73 -8.00
C PHE A 284 1.45 -2.78 -9.11
N CYS A 285 0.36 -2.84 -9.85
CA CYS A 285 0.25 -3.70 -11.03
C CYS A 285 1.20 -3.19 -12.11
N LYS A 286 2.10 -4.06 -12.62
CA LYS A 286 2.90 -3.70 -13.79
C LYS A 286 1.99 -3.66 -15.01
N PRO A 287 1.95 -2.54 -15.76
CA PRO A 287 1.17 -2.47 -16.98
C PRO A 287 1.75 -3.39 -18.06
N ALA A 288 0.95 -3.71 -19.07
CA ALA A 288 1.44 -4.36 -20.27
C ALA A 288 2.43 -3.43 -21.00
N ASP A 289 3.33 -4.02 -21.80
CA ASP A 289 4.36 -3.27 -22.51
C ASP A 289 3.74 -2.13 -23.35
N GLY A 290 4.28 -0.93 -23.16
CA GLY A 290 3.81 0.27 -23.85
C GLY A 290 2.52 0.88 -23.31
N GLN A 291 1.96 0.36 -22.22
CA GLN A 291 0.80 0.94 -21.55
C GLN A 291 1.23 1.76 -20.33
N PRO A 292 0.51 2.85 -19.99
CA PRO A 292 0.78 3.63 -18.79
C PRO A 292 0.37 2.84 -17.52
N ALA A 293 1.08 3.08 -16.43
CA ALA A 293 0.65 2.60 -15.10
C ALA A 293 -0.37 3.59 -14.53
N LEU A 294 -1.64 3.20 -14.54
CA LEU A 294 -2.74 4.01 -14.02
C LEU A 294 -3.09 3.54 -12.60
N LEU A 295 -2.90 4.43 -11.64
CA LEU A 295 -3.09 4.15 -10.23
C LEU A 295 -4.56 4.28 -9.80
N SER A 296 -4.92 3.57 -8.73
CA SER A 296 -6.13 3.86 -7.97
C SER A 296 -5.94 5.12 -7.09
N VAL A 297 -7.01 5.60 -6.50
CA VAL A 297 -6.97 6.68 -5.50
C VAL A 297 -6.05 6.28 -4.33
N ASP A 298 -6.26 5.10 -3.77
CA ASP A 298 -5.49 4.51 -2.66
C ASP A 298 -3.99 4.32 -3.02
N GLU A 299 -3.70 3.89 -4.27
CA GLU A 299 -2.32 3.76 -4.75
C GLU A 299 -1.63 5.12 -4.91
N ALA A 300 -2.35 6.15 -5.34
CA ALA A 300 -1.81 7.51 -5.42
C ALA A 300 -1.52 8.08 -4.02
N GLU A 301 -2.43 7.87 -3.05
CA GLU A 301 -2.18 8.21 -1.64
C GLU A 301 -0.96 7.48 -1.09
N THR A 302 -0.81 6.18 -1.40
CA THR A 302 0.34 5.38 -0.98
C THR A 302 1.67 5.97 -1.52
N VAL A 303 1.70 6.52 -2.75
CA VAL A 303 2.92 7.19 -3.27
C VAL A 303 3.31 8.37 -2.39
N PHE A 304 2.37 9.22 -2.02
CA PHE A 304 2.62 10.37 -1.15
C PHE A 304 2.98 9.93 0.28
N HIS A 305 2.33 8.92 0.80
CA HIS A 305 2.61 8.32 2.11
C HIS A 305 4.07 7.87 2.22
N GLU A 306 4.52 6.97 1.34
CA GLU A 306 5.89 6.45 1.35
C GLU A 306 6.91 7.57 1.07
N PHE A 307 6.53 8.53 0.25
CA PHE A 307 7.35 9.71 0.02
C PHE A 307 7.50 10.57 1.28
N GLY A 308 6.49 10.66 2.14
CA GLY A 308 6.58 11.31 3.45
C GLY A 308 7.62 10.66 4.36
N HIS A 309 7.66 9.33 4.41
CA HIS A 309 8.75 8.61 5.10
C HIS A 309 10.11 8.88 4.46
N ALA A 310 10.18 8.89 3.13
CA ALA A 310 11.43 9.17 2.42
C ALA A 310 11.97 10.58 2.74
N LEU A 311 11.10 11.58 2.80
CA LEU A 311 11.49 12.94 3.20
C LEU A 311 12.08 12.97 4.61
N ASN A 312 11.48 12.25 5.56
CA ASN A 312 12.03 12.14 6.92
C ASN A 312 13.46 11.56 6.91
N GLY A 313 13.72 10.53 6.10
CA GLY A 313 15.05 9.96 5.93
C GLY A 313 16.06 10.89 5.24
N LEU A 314 15.61 11.60 4.17
CA LEU A 314 16.46 12.52 3.39
C LEU A 314 16.86 13.77 4.19
N PHE A 315 15.95 14.27 5.04
CA PHE A 315 16.23 15.42 5.92
C PHE A 315 17.03 15.09 7.17
N ALA A 316 17.34 13.81 7.42
CA ALA A 316 18.16 13.45 8.57
C ALA A 316 19.52 14.18 8.53
N ASP A 317 19.88 14.82 9.65
CA ASP A 317 21.16 15.50 9.85
C ASP A 317 21.65 15.30 11.29
N VAL A 318 22.18 14.10 11.55
CA VAL A 318 22.62 13.66 12.88
C VAL A 318 24.08 13.22 12.85
N HIS A 319 24.82 13.51 13.91
CA HIS A 319 26.23 13.15 13.99
C HIS A 319 26.48 11.66 14.25
N TYR A 320 25.55 10.97 14.90
CA TYR A 320 25.70 9.59 15.31
C TYR A 320 24.67 8.69 14.63
N ASN A 321 25.10 7.54 14.14
CA ASN A 321 24.21 6.52 13.59
C ASN A 321 23.15 6.10 14.62
N GLY A 322 21.94 5.85 14.16
CA GLY A 322 20.84 5.31 14.95
C GLY A 322 20.05 6.34 15.75
N VAL A 323 20.47 7.62 15.78
CA VAL A 323 19.70 8.67 16.49
C VAL A 323 18.77 9.49 15.58
N ALA A 324 18.75 9.23 14.27
CA ALA A 324 17.79 9.81 13.34
C ALA A 324 16.41 9.14 13.42
N GLY A 325 16.32 7.96 14.04
CA GLY A 325 15.07 7.22 14.18
C GLY A 325 14.08 7.93 15.11
N VAL A 326 12.79 7.73 14.84
CA VAL A 326 11.68 8.23 15.65
C VAL A 326 10.99 7.07 16.39
N PRO A 327 10.30 7.34 17.52
CA PRO A 327 9.48 6.32 18.17
C PRO A 327 8.48 5.69 17.19
N ARG A 328 8.20 4.39 17.36
CA ARG A 328 7.34 3.63 16.44
C ARG A 328 5.93 4.20 16.31
N ASP A 329 5.41 4.76 17.38
CA ASP A 329 4.09 5.38 17.45
C ASP A 329 4.08 6.87 17.00
N PHE A 330 5.20 7.36 16.45
CA PHE A 330 5.31 8.65 15.77
C PHE A 330 5.58 8.50 14.26
N VAL A 331 6.04 7.33 13.84
CA VAL A 331 6.64 7.11 12.51
C VAL A 331 5.71 7.48 11.35
N GLU A 332 4.40 7.35 11.54
CA GLU A 332 3.39 7.65 10.51
C GLU A 332 3.00 9.15 10.41
N LEU A 333 3.51 10.00 11.29
CA LEU A 333 3.16 11.43 11.22
C LEU A 333 3.60 12.07 9.89
N PRO A 334 4.87 11.95 9.44
CA PRO A 334 5.31 12.55 8.19
C PRO A 334 4.64 11.94 6.96
N SER A 335 4.37 10.64 6.98
CA SER A 335 3.71 9.94 5.88
C SER A 335 2.24 10.37 5.72
N GLN A 336 1.47 10.34 6.80
CA GLN A 336 0.06 10.73 6.79
C GLN A 336 -0.15 12.24 6.53
N VAL A 337 0.78 13.09 6.95
CA VAL A 337 0.73 14.51 6.57
C VAL A 337 0.87 14.69 5.06
N MET A 338 1.72 13.88 4.40
CA MET A 338 1.89 13.98 2.95
C MET A 338 0.67 13.50 2.17
N GLU A 339 -0.12 12.56 2.68
CA GLU A 339 -1.37 12.10 2.05
C GLU A 339 -2.36 13.25 1.79
N HIS A 340 -2.43 14.23 2.70
CA HIS A 340 -3.34 15.37 2.56
C HIS A 340 -3.12 16.20 1.29
N TRP A 341 -1.92 16.15 0.71
CA TRP A 341 -1.59 16.91 -0.50
C TRP A 341 -2.07 16.25 -1.79
N VAL A 342 -2.44 14.97 -1.76
CA VAL A 342 -2.84 14.20 -2.96
C VAL A 342 -3.98 14.87 -3.69
N PHE A 343 -5.03 15.28 -2.97
CA PHE A 343 -6.26 15.85 -3.55
C PHE A 343 -6.37 17.36 -3.38
N GLU A 344 -5.29 18.03 -2.96
CA GLU A 344 -5.28 19.49 -2.95
C GLU A 344 -5.42 20.06 -4.37
N PRO A 345 -6.35 20.99 -4.61
CA PRO A 345 -6.65 21.49 -5.95
C PRO A 345 -5.44 22.06 -6.71
N GLU A 346 -4.52 22.71 -6.02
CA GLU A 346 -3.27 23.23 -6.64
C GLU A 346 -2.35 22.09 -7.09
N VAL A 347 -2.27 21.02 -6.33
CA VAL A 347 -1.42 19.86 -6.60
C VAL A 347 -2.01 19.03 -7.75
N LEU A 348 -3.32 18.79 -7.73
CA LEU A 348 -4.04 18.07 -8.78
C LEU A 348 -3.87 18.74 -10.16
N LYS A 349 -3.91 20.06 -10.24
CA LYS A 349 -3.67 20.80 -11.50
C LYS A 349 -2.27 20.53 -12.09
N VAL A 350 -1.32 20.17 -11.27
CA VAL A 350 0.05 19.87 -11.72
C VAL A 350 0.14 18.46 -12.27
N TYR A 351 -0.36 17.47 -11.55
CA TYR A 351 -0.11 16.07 -11.86
C TYR A 351 -1.31 15.29 -12.41
N ALA A 352 -2.54 15.60 -11.98
CA ALA A 352 -3.72 14.82 -12.35
C ALA A 352 -4.20 15.18 -13.77
N LYS A 353 -3.47 14.69 -14.77
CA LYS A 353 -3.73 14.92 -16.19
C LYS A 353 -4.06 13.60 -16.86
N HIS A 354 -5.12 13.61 -17.67
CA HIS A 354 -5.54 12.44 -18.44
C HIS A 354 -4.38 11.94 -19.31
N HIS A 355 -4.05 10.68 -19.20
CA HIS A 355 -2.84 10.10 -19.82
C HIS A 355 -2.82 10.18 -21.35
N GLU A 356 -3.98 10.26 -22.03
CA GLU A 356 -4.07 10.38 -23.49
C GLU A 356 -4.24 11.83 -23.93
N THR A 357 -5.13 12.62 -23.27
CA THR A 357 -5.49 13.97 -23.74
C THR A 357 -4.67 15.06 -23.07
N GLY A 358 -4.05 14.82 -21.93
CA GLY A 358 -3.33 15.82 -21.12
C GLY A 358 -4.26 16.79 -20.38
N GLU A 359 -5.57 16.63 -20.47
CA GLU A 359 -6.54 17.45 -19.76
C GLU A 359 -6.46 17.22 -18.27
N VAL A 360 -6.55 18.30 -17.48
CA VAL A 360 -6.57 18.23 -16.02
C VAL A 360 -7.88 17.59 -15.55
N ILE A 361 -7.81 16.82 -14.47
CA ILE A 361 -8.98 16.17 -13.85
C ILE A 361 -10.11 17.20 -13.62
N PRO A 362 -11.36 16.91 -14.04
CA PRO A 362 -12.49 17.79 -13.84
C PRO A 362 -12.78 18.02 -12.35
N GLN A 363 -13.09 19.27 -11.98
CA GLN A 363 -13.42 19.61 -10.59
C GLN A 363 -14.58 18.76 -10.02
N ALA A 364 -15.55 18.39 -10.86
CA ALA A 364 -16.66 17.54 -10.46
C ALA A 364 -16.21 16.16 -9.97
N ILE A 365 -15.15 15.58 -10.55
CA ILE A 365 -14.56 14.31 -10.09
C ILE A 365 -13.83 14.51 -8.75
N VAL A 366 -13.06 15.59 -8.62
CA VAL A 366 -12.37 15.94 -7.37
C VAL A 366 -13.36 16.11 -6.21
N ASP A 367 -14.47 16.81 -6.45
CA ASP A 367 -15.52 17.02 -5.45
C ASP A 367 -16.15 15.70 -4.98
N LYS A 368 -16.30 14.73 -5.88
CA LYS A 368 -16.79 13.39 -5.54
C LYS A 368 -15.77 12.62 -4.69
N ILE A 369 -14.49 12.67 -5.03
CA ILE A 369 -13.41 12.04 -4.25
C ILE A 369 -13.41 12.59 -2.83
N VAL A 370 -13.35 13.91 -2.67
CA VAL A 370 -13.31 14.57 -1.36
C VAL A 370 -14.56 14.25 -0.51
N LYS A 371 -15.74 14.10 -1.13
CA LYS A 371 -16.97 13.72 -0.42
C LYS A 371 -17.02 12.25 0.00
N SER A 372 -16.27 11.39 -0.68
CA SER A 372 -16.27 9.94 -0.45
C SER A 372 -15.25 9.48 0.58
N GLY A 373 -14.25 10.30 0.88
CA GLY A 373 -13.20 10.08 1.91
C GLY A 373 -13.58 10.70 3.23
#